data_51a9315029788eb8fbcec5197d322ac7
#
_entry.id   51a9315029788eb8fbcec5197d322ac7
#
_cell.length_a   1.000
_cell.length_b   1.000
_cell.length_c   1.000
_cell.angle_alpha   90.00
_cell.angle_beta   90.00
_cell.angle_gamma   90.00
#
_symmetry.space_group_name_H-M   'P 1'
#
loop_
_entity.id
_entity.type
_entity.pdbx_description
1 polymer ?
#
loop_
_entity_poly.entity_id
_entity_poly.type
_entity_poly.pdbx_seq_one_letter_code
_entity_poly.pdbx_strand_id
1 'polypeptide(L)'
;MNALRIPTIDVSEETERHVMISQGTSDEYQGHPTTLLMPDITTMFCVYPLGHGGPAVVLRRSEDAGLTWSAPLPVPDNWATANNCPAIFRFVGPDSIERLFVYE
;
A
#
# COMPACT_ATOMS: atom_id res chain seq x y z
N MET A 1 -35.58 -8.72 13.99
CA MET A 1 -34.54 -8.09 13.17
C MET A 1 -33.37 -9.08 13.06
N ASN A 2 -33.06 -9.53 11.87
CA ASN A 2 -31.88 -10.40 11.67
C ASN A 2 -30.62 -9.54 11.76
N ALA A 3 -29.72 -9.91 12.67
CA ALA A 3 -28.41 -9.26 12.72
C ALA A 3 -27.65 -9.55 11.43
N LEU A 4 -27.12 -8.50 10.82
CA LEU A 4 -26.24 -8.61 9.67
C LEU A 4 -24.98 -9.37 10.13
N ARG A 5 -24.79 -10.58 9.64
CA ARG A 5 -23.56 -11.33 9.91
C ARG A 5 -22.56 -11.06 8.79
N ILE A 6 -21.48 -10.40 9.15
CA ILE A 6 -20.32 -10.28 8.25
C ILE A 6 -19.55 -11.61 8.35
N PRO A 7 -19.39 -12.34 7.24
CA PRO A 7 -18.62 -13.57 7.26
C PRO A 7 -17.15 -13.26 7.62
N THR A 8 -16.59 -14.07 8.51
CA THR A 8 -15.16 -14.04 8.82
C THR A 8 -14.52 -15.24 8.14
N ILE A 9 -13.46 -14.99 7.39
CA ILE A 9 -12.66 -16.01 6.72
C ILE A 9 -11.25 -15.93 7.31
N ASP A 10 -10.80 -17.03 7.90
CA ASP A 10 -9.42 -17.15 8.38
C ASP A 10 -8.57 -17.74 7.26
N VAL A 11 -7.54 -16.99 6.85
CA VAL A 11 -6.59 -17.38 5.79
C VAL A 11 -5.17 -17.60 6.35
N SER A 12 -5.01 -17.66 7.65
CA SER A 12 -3.69 -17.75 8.28
C SER A 12 -2.88 -18.99 7.86
N GLU A 13 -3.58 -20.10 7.56
CA GLU A 13 -2.94 -21.33 7.09
C GLU A 13 -2.83 -21.43 5.56
N GLU A 14 -3.42 -20.49 4.83
CA GLU A 14 -3.40 -20.48 3.37
C GLU A 14 -2.17 -19.71 2.86
N THR A 15 -0.99 -20.26 3.07
CA THR A 15 0.29 -19.59 2.83
C THR A 15 0.50 -19.16 1.37
N GLU A 16 -0.14 -19.85 0.42
CA GLU A 16 -0.12 -19.51 -1.00
C GLU A 16 -0.83 -18.16 -1.30
N ARG A 17 -1.64 -17.68 -0.35
CA ARG A 17 -2.33 -16.39 -0.43
C ARG A 17 -1.55 -15.27 0.24
N HIS A 18 -0.44 -15.58 0.90
CA HIS A 18 0.39 -14.61 1.58
C HIS A 18 1.49 -14.11 0.64
N VAL A 19 1.52 -12.81 0.38
CA VAL A 19 2.54 -12.18 -0.46
C VAL A 19 3.35 -11.21 0.39
N MET A 20 4.67 -11.39 0.38
CA MET A 20 5.61 -10.48 1.03
C MET A 20 5.91 -9.32 0.08
N ILE A 21 5.46 -8.11 0.43
CA ILE A 21 5.75 -6.90 -0.35
C ILE A 21 7.14 -6.37 -0.02
N SER A 22 7.47 -6.34 1.25
CA SER A 22 8.76 -5.91 1.78
C SER A 22 9.02 -6.58 3.11
N GLN A 23 10.27 -6.87 3.38
CA GLN A 23 10.67 -7.49 4.65
C GLN A 23 11.41 -6.47 5.50
N GLY A 24 10.94 -6.30 6.74
CA GLY A 24 11.66 -5.55 7.76
C GLY A 24 12.90 -6.30 8.26
N THR A 25 13.73 -5.60 8.99
CA THR A 25 14.92 -6.15 9.66
C THR A 25 14.77 -6.02 11.17
N SER A 26 15.77 -6.51 11.93
CA SER A 26 15.81 -6.29 13.38
C SER A 26 15.87 -4.82 13.76
N ASP A 27 16.40 -3.98 12.86
CA ASP A 27 16.68 -2.57 13.12
C ASP A 27 15.68 -1.63 12.43
N GLU A 28 14.90 -2.16 11.48
CA GLU A 28 13.94 -1.37 10.71
C GLU A 28 12.60 -2.08 10.59
N TYR A 29 11.63 -1.56 11.31
CA TYR A 29 10.24 -1.95 11.20
C TYR A 29 9.62 -1.33 9.94
N GLN A 30 8.81 -2.10 9.23
CA GLN A 30 8.04 -1.63 8.08
C GLN A 30 6.57 -1.86 8.38
N GLY A 31 5.85 -0.80 8.66
CA GLY A 31 4.48 -0.90 9.13
C GLY A 31 3.51 0.03 8.41
N HIS A 32 2.26 -0.06 8.79
CA HIS A 32 1.18 0.81 8.33
C HIS A 32 1.07 0.94 6.80
N PRO A 33 1.12 -0.18 6.04
CA PRO A 33 0.98 -0.11 4.60
C PRO A 33 -0.46 0.21 4.21
N THR A 34 -0.61 0.95 3.12
CA THR A 34 -1.87 1.05 2.38
C THR A 34 -1.67 0.67 0.93
N THR A 35 -2.69 0.11 0.33
CA THR A 35 -2.67 -0.33 -1.06
C THR A 35 -3.79 0.31 -1.86
N LEU A 36 -3.56 0.45 -3.15
CA LEU A 36 -4.52 0.94 -4.13
C LEU A 36 -4.54 0.02 -5.33
N LEU A 37 -5.69 -0.58 -5.62
CA LEU A 37 -5.91 -1.32 -6.86
C LEU A 37 -6.46 -0.36 -7.92
N MET A 38 -5.80 -0.33 -9.08
CA MET A 38 -6.22 0.51 -10.19
C MET A 38 -7.40 -0.10 -10.96
N PRO A 39 -8.14 0.70 -11.77
CA PRO A 39 -9.31 0.23 -12.52
C PRO A 39 -9.04 -0.91 -13.50
N ASP A 40 -7.80 -1.11 -13.94
CA ASP A 40 -7.40 -2.24 -14.79
C ASP A 40 -7.40 -3.58 -14.05
N ILE A 41 -7.63 -3.55 -12.72
CA ILE A 41 -7.66 -4.69 -11.80
C ILE A 41 -6.36 -5.53 -11.76
N THR A 42 -5.27 -5.05 -12.32
CA THR A 42 -3.95 -5.69 -12.34
C THR A 42 -2.86 -4.82 -11.73
N THR A 43 -2.91 -3.51 -11.96
CA THR A 43 -1.95 -2.57 -11.38
C THR A 43 -2.33 -2.25 -9.94
N MET A 44 -1.40 -2.45 -9.02
CA MET A 44 -1.53 -2.05 -7.63
C MET A 44 -0.34 -1.20 -7.20
N PHE A 45 -0.60 -0.29 -6.29
CA PHE A 45 0.43 0.45 -5.57
C PHE A 45 0.38 0.13 -4.09
N CYS A 46 1.52 0.15 -3.44
CA CYS A 46 1.64 0.05 -2.00
C CYS A 46 2.55 1.14 -1.49
N VAL A 47 2.11 1.86 -0.47
CA VAL A 47 2.91 2.84 0.26
C VAL A 47 3.01 2.44 1.73
N TYR A 48 4.18 2.62 2.31
CA TYR A 48 4.42 2.35 3.72
C TYR A 48 5.59 3.19 4.23
N PRO A 49 5.60 3.56 5.51
CA PRO A 49 6.74 4.28 6.09
C PRO A 49 7.86 3.32 6.44
N LEU A 50 9.07 3.83 6.47
CA LEU A 50 10.17 3.18 7.17
C LEU A 50 10.05 3.49 8.67
N GLY A 51 10.04 2.45 9.49
CA GLY A 51 9.75 2.59 10.91
C GLY A 51 8.25 2.74 11.20
N HIS A 52 7.91 3.02 12.45
CA HIS A 52 6.54 3.23 12.91
C HIS A 52 6.15 4.70 12.74
N GLY A 53 5.60 5.05 11.56
CA GLY A 53 5.33 6.43 11.20
C GLY A 53 6.60 7.28 11.13
N GLY A 54 7.73 6.64 10.87
CA GLY A 54 9.04 7.28 10.81
C GLY A 54 9.28 8.01 9.49
N PRO A 55 10.41 8.70 9.38
CA PRO A 55 10.73 9.45 8.18
C PRO A 55 10.93 8.51 6.98
N ALA A 56 10.57 9.01 5.83
CA ALA A 56 10.58 8.37 4.52
C ALA A 56 9.42 7.40 4.28
N VAL A 57 8.77 7.60 3.18
CA VAL A 57 7.71 6.75 2.64
C VAL A 57 8.23 6.04 1.39
N VAL A 58 7.95 4.75 1.31
CA VAL A 58 8.32 3.90 0.18
C VAL A 58 7.09 3.65 -0.68
N LEU A 59 7.29 3.67 -2.00
CA LEU A 59 6.29 3.32 -3.00
C LEU A 59 6.76 2.08 -3.75
N ARG A 60 5.87 1.10 -3.88
CA ARG A 60 6.07 -0.08 -4.72
C ARG A 60 4.88 -0.30 -5.65
N ARG A 61 5.11 -0.99 -6.75
CA ARG A 61 4.11 -1.29 -7.76
C ARG A 61 4.06 -2.78 -8.06
N SER A 62 2.85 -3.28 -8.23
CA SER A 62 2.56 -4.60 -8.79
C SER A 62 1.83 -4.43 -10.13
N GLU A 63 2.06 -5.34 -11.07
CA GLU A 63 1.38 -5.39 -12.36
C GLU A 63 0.54 -6.68 -12.53
N ASP A 64 0.45 -7.49 -11.48
CA ASP A 64 -0.23 -8.78 -11.46
C ASP A 64 -1.18 -8.93 -10.26
N ALA A 65 -1.86 -7.84 -9.92
CA ALA A 65 -2.83 -7.77 -8.82
C ALA A 65 -2.24 -8.15 -7.45
N GLY A 66 -0.98 -7.79 -7.21
CA GLY A 66 -0.34 -7.95 -5.91
C GLY A 66 0.40 -9.27 -5.72
N LEU A 67 0.52 -10.11 -6.75
CA LEU A 67 1.25 -11.38 -6.64
C LEU A 67 2.77 -11.17 -6.59
N THR A 68 3.26 -10.20 -7.36
CA THR A 68 4.68 -9.78 -7.33
C THR A 68 4.79 -8.27 -7.26
N TRP A 69 5.90 -7.78 -6.70
CA TRP A 69 6.09 -6.36 -6.42
C TRP A 69 7.46 -5.87 -6.88
N SER A 70 7.50 -4.64 -7.36
CA SER A 70 8.73 -3.98 -7.77
C SER A 70 9.66 -3.71 -6.57
N ALA A 71 10.93 -3.42 -6.85
CA ALA A 71 11.77 -2.68 -5.93
C ALA A 71 11.17 -1.29 -5.64
N PRO A 72 11.64 -0.57 -4.59
CA PRO A 72 11.19 0.79 -4.33
C PRO A 72 11.31 1.68 -5.57
N LEU A 73 10.25 2.43 -5.84
CA LEU A 73 10.19 3.38 -6.95
C LEU A 73 10.70 4.76 -6.50
N PRO A 74 11.17 5.60 -7.46
CA PRO A 74 11.45 7.00 -7.17
C PRO A 74 10.21 7.71 -6.63
N VAL A 75 10.38 8.54 -5.62
CA VAL A 75 9.33 9.32 -4.97
C VAL A 75 9.75 10.79 -4.88
N PRO A 76 8.81 11.72 -4.67
CA PRO A 76 9.15 13.13 -4.43
C PRO A 76 10.08 13.30 -3.21
N ASP A 77 10.96 14.30 -3.27
CA ASP A 77 11.96 14.54 -2.22
C ASP A 77 11.33 14.80 -0.85
N ASN A 78 10.16 15.42 -0.81
CA ASN A 78 9.46 15.71 0.45
C ASN A 78 8.98 14.45 1.19
N TRP A 79 8.88 13.29 0.53
CA TRP A 79 8.54 12.04 1.20
C TRP A 79 9.63 11.55 2.15
N ALA A 80 10.86 12.06 2.02
CA ALA A 80 11.96 11.71 2.92
C ALA A 80 11.77 12.24 4.35
N THR A 81 10.87 13.21 4.54
CA THR A 81 10.60 13.85 5.84
C THR A 81 9.18 13.62 6.35
N ALA A 82 8.47 12.71 5.74
CA ALA A 82 7.14 12.29 6.18
C ALA A 82 7.18 11.70 7.60
N ASN A 83 6.18 12.00 8.41
CA ASN A 83 6.14 11.58 9.81
C ASN A 83 4.86 10.86 10.21
N ASN A 84 4.08 10.41 9.24
CA ASN A 84 2.81 9.73 9.48
C ASN A 84 2.68 8.43 8.67
N CYS A 85 1.60 7.73 8.93
CA CYS A 85 1.22 6.56 8.15
C CYS A 85 0.64 7.01 6.82
N PRO A 86 1.26 6.70 5.68
CA PRO A 86 0.79 7.17 4.39
C PRO A 86 -0.49 6.48 3.96
N ALA A 87 -1.33 7.20 3.24
CA ALA A 87 -2.48 6.64 2.56
C ALA A 87 -2.49 7.07 1.10
N ILE A 88 -2.67 6.12 0.19
CA ILE A 88 -2.68 6.36 -1.26
C ILE A 88 -4.12 6.38 -1.78
N PHE A 89 -4.42 7.37 -2.62
CA PHE A 89 -5.73 7.56 -3.22
C PHE A 89 -5.62 7.80 -4.72
N ARG A 90 -6.60 7.30 -5.44
CA ARG A 90 -6.85 7.65 -6.83
C ARG A 90 -7.98 8.67 -6.92
N PHE A 91 -7.77 9.70 -7.68
CA PHE A 91 -8.75 10.75 -7.90
C PHE A 91 -8.81 11.15 -9.37
N VAL A 92 -10.02 11.32 -9.90
CA VAL A 92 -10.25 11.89 -11.23
C VAL A 92 -10.84 13.28 -11.02
N GLY A 93 -10.09 14.29 -11.43
CA GLY A 93 -10.50 15.68 -11.28
C GLY A 93 -11.60 16.11 -12.25
N PRO A 94 -12.16 17.32 -12.09
CA PRO A 94 -13.11 17.91 -13.03
C PRO A 94 -12.55 18.06 -14.47
N ASP A 95 -11.22 18.09 -14.59
CA ASP A 95 -10.49 18.10 -15.86
C ASP A 95 -10.36 16.72 -16.51
N SER A 96 -11.00 15.70 -15.95
CA SER A 96 -10.91 14.29 -16.35
C SER A 96 -9.49 13.69 -16.28
N ILE A 97 -8.56 14.36 -15.61
CA ILE A 97 -7.20 13.85 -15.40
C ILE A 97 -7.17 12.98 -14.15
N GLU A 98 -6.67 11.76 -14.31
CA GLU A 98 -6.40 10.84 -13.20
C GLU A 98 -5.12 11.26 -12.48
N ARG A 99 -5.20 11.30 -11.17
CA ARG A 99 -4.05 11.58 -10.29
C ARG A 99 -4.02 10.58 -9.15
N LEU A 100 -2.82 10.23 -8.74
CA LEU A 100 -2.60 9.51 -7.50
C LEU A 100 -2.07 10.50 -6.46
N PHE A 101 -2.64 10.43 -5.29
CA PHE A 101 -2.22 11.23 -4.14
C PHE A 101 -1.77 10.31 -3.03
N VAL A 102 -0.72 10.71 -2.34
CA VAL A 102 -0.34 10.13 -1.07
C VAL A 102 -0.49 11.23 -0.02
N TYR A 103 -1.28 10.92 0.99
CA TYR A 103 -1.43 11.74 2.18
C TYR A 103 -0.56 11.17 3.30
N GLU A 104 0.19 12.01 3.96
CA GLU A 104 1.11 11.67 5.03
C GLU A 104 1.18 12.76 6.13
#